data_09e23413b3ea46c13e02f76032ceed7e
#
_entry.id   09e23413b3ea46c13e02f76032ceed7e
#
_cell.length_a   1.000
_cell.length_b   1.000
_cell.length_c   1.000
_cell.angle_alpha   90.00
_cell.angle_beta   90.00
_cell.angle_gamma   90.00
#
_symmetry.space_group_name_H-M   'P 1'
#
loop_
_entity.id
_entity.type
_entity.pdbx_description
1 polymer ?
#
loop_
_entity_poly.entity_id
_entity_poly.type
_entity_poly.pdbx_seq_one_letter_code
_entity_poly.pdbx_strand_id
1 'polypeptide(L)'
;LGNYERFLDAPFSKKANFTTGQVYSSVIDNERKGKYLGKTIQVVPHIVDEIKERIISAGADSDVLVIELGGTVGDIEGLPFLEAIRELKHTLPSEDTLFVHVTLVPYIKVAGELKTKPTQHSVQELRRIGISPKILITRSEMPLTKSIKSKLAMSCDVEESSVIEALDAKTIYEVPLKLLAQDILLPISKHLNLESLNPNMESWDNLVKRIVSPKDEVKIAFVGKYIKLKESYKSLTEALIHSGANLNRKVEIEWIDSEDLEKEGCNLDSVFSEVDGILVAGGFGNRGVEGKLKAIQYARENKKSYLGICLGMQLAMVEYARNVLKLEDANSIEFDKDCKNPVIYLIDTFLNQSGEKQIRTHSTPLGGTMRLGAYKCNTKVGSKLREAYDGEKVISERHRHRFEANPQYREMFEKSGLEITGESDGLIEAVEVKNHPWFVGVQFHPEFTSRLETPNKTILAFVKSLK
;
A
#
# COMPACT_ATOMS: atom_id res chain seq x y z
N LEU A 1 6.19 -2.05 1.18
CA LEU A 1 5.57 -3.13 1.96
C LEU A 1 4.21 -3.54 1.41
N GLY A 2 3.30 -2.61 1.08
CA GLY A 2 1.96 -2.95 0.60
C GLY A 2 1.92 -3.94 -0.57
N ASN A 3 2.90 -3.92 -1.48
CA ASN A 3 2.97 -4.89 -2.57
C ASN A 3 3.13 -6.32 -2.03
N TYR A 4 4.03 -6.54 -1.08
CA TYR A 4 4.28 -7.87 -0.50
C TYR A 4 3.08 -8.37 0.29
N GLU A 5 2.47 -7.50 1.11
CA GLU A 5 1.28 -7.85 1.86
C GLU A 5 0.11 -8.28 0.96
N ARG A 6 -0.02 -7.66 -0.23
CA ARG A 6 -1.07 -8.04 -1.21
C ARG A 6 -0.88 -9.44 -1.80
N PHE A 7 0.36 -9.91 -1.90
CA PHE A 7 0.67 -11.24 -2.44
C PHE A 7 0.71 -12.33 -1.37
N LEU A 8 1.14 -11.99 -0.15
CA LEU A 8 1.35 -12.97 0.92
C LEU A 8 0.14 -13.14 1.85
N ASP A 9 -0.88 -12.29 1.73
CA ASP A 9 -2.06 -12.24 2.61
C ASP A 9 -1.70 -12.23 4.10
N ALA A 10 -0.57 -11.61 4.46
CA ALA A 10 -0.06 -11.52 5.81
C ALA A 10 0.33 -10.08 6.15
N PRO A 11 0.02 -9.61 7.37
CA PRO A 11 0.45 -8.30 7.84
C PRO A 11 1.95 -8.30 8.14
N PHE A 12 2.67 -7.28 7.72
CA PHE A 12 4.07 -7.12 8.04
C PHE A 12 4.28 -6.32 9.32
N SER A 13 5.28 -6.72 10.09
CA SER A 13 5.74 -5.99 11.26
C SER A 13 6.63 -4.81 10.87
N LYS A 14 6.93 -3.93 11.84
CA LYS A 14 7.90 -2.83 11.64
C LYS A 14 9.31 -3.31 11.30
N LYS A 15 9.64 -4.58 11.60
CA LYS A 15 10.94 -5.19 11.29
C LYS A 15 11.09 -5.54 9.79
N ALA A 16 9.99 -5.64 9.05
CA ALA A 16 10.00 -6.08 7.65
C ALA A 16 10.55 -5.03 6.66
N ASN A 17 10.86 -3.83 7.12
CA ASN A 17 11.49 -2.80 6.28
C ASN A 17 12.35 -1.87 7.10
N PHE A 18 13.55 -1.62 6.61
CA PHE A 18 14.44 -0.61 7.19
C PHE A 18 15.28 0.07 6.10
N THR A 19 15.64 1.31 6.34
CA THR A 19 16.37 2.16 5.41
C THR A 19 17.80 2.40 5.89
N THR A 20 18.66 2.82 4.97
CA THR A 20 20.04 3.27 5.28
C THR A 20 20.04 4.29 6.42
N GLY A 21 19.14 5.30 6.36
CA GLY A 21 19.07 6.33 7.40
C GLY A 21 18.74 5.77 8.79
N GLN A 22 17.85 4.77 8.88
CA GLN A 22 17.53 4.11 10.16
C GLN A 22 18.71 3.30 10.70
N VAL A 23 19.47 2.62 9.84
CA VAL A 23 20.67 1.86 10.22
C VAL A 23 21.74 2.79 10.77
N TYR A 24 22.08 3.84 10.03
CA TYR A 24 23.11 4.81 10.46
C TYR A 24 22.69 5.55 11.73
N SER A 25 21.43 5.98 11.84
CA SER A 25 20.92 6.63 13.06
C SER A 25 21.06 5.71 14.27
N SER A 26 20.72 4.42 14.15
CA SER A 26 20.85 3.46 15.24
C SER A 26 22.30 3.31 15.70
N VAL A 27 23.24 3.18 14.76
CA VAL A 27 24.68 3.05 15.08
C VAL A 27 25.22 4.32 15.72
N ILE A 28 24.87 5.52 15.21
CA ILE A 28 25.28 6.81 15.79
C ILE A 28 24.70 6.99 17.19
N ASP A 29 23.43 6.64 17.41
CA ASP A 29 22.81 6.71 18.72
C ASP A 29 23.47 5.77 19.74
N ASN A 30 23.82 4.55 19.29
CA ASN A 30 24.54 3.56 20.10
C ASN A 30 25.96 4.06 20.46
N GLU A 31 26.66 4.71 19.52
CA GLU A 31 27.97 5.32 19.76
C GLU A 31 27.87 6.40 20.86
N ARG A 32 26.90 7.32 20.72
CA ARG A 32 26.66 8.39 21.68
C ARG A 32 26.29 7.87 23.09
N LYS A 33 25.62 6.70 23.15
CA LYS A 33 25.30 6.01 24.41
C LYS A 33 26.47 5.20 24.97
N GLY A 34 27.63 5.20 24.30
CA GLY A 34 28.84 4.49 24.75
C GLY A 34 28.83 2.97 24.53
N LYS A 35 27.88 2.42 23.71
CA LYS A 35 27.78 0.97 23.46
C LYS A 35 29.08 0.36 22.92
N TYR A 36 29.86 1.15 22.18
CA TYR A 36 31.08 0.68 21.53
C TYR A 36 32.37 0.95 22.32
N LEU A 37 32.26 1.42 23.56
CA LEU A 37 33.39 1.58 24.50
C LEU A 37 34.59 2.37 23.93
N GLY A 38 34.32 3.44 23.17
CA GLY A 38 35.34 4.31 22.58
C GLY A 38 36.04 3.76 21.32
N LYS A 39 35.56 2.67 20.75
CA LYS A 39 36.06 2.17 19.46
C LYS A 39 35.68 3.12 18.32
N THR A 40 36.55 3.24 17.33
CA THR A 40 36.25 3.96 16.09
C THR A 40 35.15 3.24 15.31
N ILE A 41 34.06 3.95 15.05
CA ILE A 41 32.93 3.41 14.28
C ILE A 41 33.25 3.45 12.78
N GLN A 42 32.99 2.35 12.10
CA GLN A 42 33.26 2.15 10.66
C GLN A 42 32.05 1.49 10.02
N VAL A 43 31.96 1.57 8.67
CA VAL A 43 30.91 0.86 7.92
C VAL A 43 31.03 -0.64 8.16
N VAL A 44 32.25 -1.19 8.04
CA VAL A 44 32.57 -2.55 8.43
C VAL A 44 33.41 -2.50 9.71
N PRO A 45 33.01 -3.14 10.82
CA PRO A 45 31.85 -4.04 10.91
C PRO A 45 30.53 -3.38 11.36
N HIS A 46 30.51 -2.17 11.93
CA HIS A 46 29.41 -1.69 12.78
C HIS A 46 28.08 -1.48 12.04
N ILE A 47 28.10 -0.87 10.83
CA ILE A 47 26.91 -0.71 9.99
C ILE A 47 26.46 -2.07 9.42
N VAL A 48 27.42 -2.88 8.99
CA VAL A 48 27.18 -4.22 8.45
C VAL A 48 26.56 -5.13 9.52
N ASP A 49 27.04 -5.10 10.75
CA ASP A 49 26.50 -5.88 11.87
C ASP A 49 25.08 -5.46 12.22
N GLU A 50 24.79 -4.15 12.26
CA GLU A 50 23.43 -3.64 12.49
C GLU A 50 22.46 -4.12 11.40
N ILE A 51 22.88 -4.16 10.13
CA ILE A 51 22.08 -4.69 9.02
C ILE A 51 21.81 -6.19 9.22
N LYS A 52 22.85 -6.99 9.53
CA LYS A 52 22.70 -8.43 9.79
C LYS A 52 21.75 -8.71 10.96
N GLU A 53 21.89 -8.00 12.07
CA GLU A 53 21.02 -8.13 13.25
C GLU A 53 19.56 -7.86 12.89
N ARG A 54 19.28 -6.83 12.09
CA ARG A 54 17.92 -6.52 11.61
C ARG A 54 17.35 -7.60 10.74
N ILE A 55 18.13 -8.12 9.79
CA ILE A 55 17.73 -9.22 8.91
C ILE A 55 17.37 -10.46 9.73
N ILE A 56 18.26 -10.90 10.62
CA ILE A 56 18.04 -12.08 11.48
C ILE A 56 16.81 -11.87 12.37
N SER A 57 16.68 -10.67 12.97
CA SER A 57 15.50 -10.34 13.80
C SER A 57 14.18 -10.33 13.03
N ALA A 58 14.19 -10.00 11.74
CA ALA A 58 13.01 -10.02 10.90
C ALA A 58 12.54 -11.44 10.58
N GLY A 59 13.47 -12.40 10.50
CA GLY A 59 13.18 -13.80 10.17
C GLY A 59 13.01 -14.74 11.37
N ALA A 60 13.14 -14.23 12.61
CA ALA A 60 13.24 -15.07 13.82
C ALA A 60 12.06 -16.05 14.04
N ASP A 61 10.87 -15.70 13.55
CA ASP A 61 9.63 -16.50 13.70
C ASP A 61 9.15 -17.07 12.35
N SER A 62 10.05 -17.23 11.37
CA SER A 62 9.69 -17.65 10.00
C SER A 62 10.54 -18.83 9.55
N ASP A 63 9.92 -19.80 8.87
CA ASP A 63 10.64 -20.92 8.23
C ASP A 63 11.45 -20.46 7.01
N VAL A 64 10.96 -19.44 6.30
CA VAL A 64 11.60 -18.85 5.12
C VAL A 64 11.54 -17.33 5.22
N LEU A 65 12.70 -16.67 5.09
CA LEU A 65 12.81 -15.23 4.99
C LEU A 65 13.20 -14.83 3.56
N VAL A 66 12.34 -14.07 2.90
CA VAL A 66 12.64 -13.47 1.60
C VAL A 66 13.14 -12.04 1.81
N ILE A 67 14.37 -11.78 1.39
CA ILE A 67 15.01 -10.45 1.52
C ILE A 67 15.09 -9.81 0.15
N GLU A 68 14.50 -8.64 0.00
CA GLU A 68 14.71 -7.81 -1.18
C GLU A 68 15.71 -6.72 -0.88
N LEU A 69 16.75 -6.66 -1.70
CA LEU A 69 17.69 -5.56 -1.73
C LEU A 69 17.42 -4.72 -2.99
N GLY A 70 16.87 -3.52 -2.78
CA GLY A 70 16.55 -2.58 -3.85
C GLY A 70 17.79 -1.86 -4.39
N GLY A 71 17.66 -1.33 -5.60
CA GLY A 71 18.71 -0.59 -6.30
C GLY A 71 19.53 -1.45 -7.27
N THR A 72 20.39 -0.78 -8.04
CA THR A 72 21.26 -1.43 -9.00
C THR A 72 22.50 -2.00 -8.29
N VAL A 73 22.88 -3.22 -8.64
CA VAL A 73 24.12 -3.82 -8.12
C VAL A 73 25.31 -2.97 -8.56
N GLY A 74 26.14 -2.58 -7.58
CA GLY A 74 27.30 -1.70 -7.79
C GLY A 74 27.07 -0.25 -7.40
N ASP A 75 25.83 0.16 -7.16
CA ASP A 75 25.51 1.50 -6.62
C ASP A 75 26.03 1.63 -5.19
N ILE A 76 26.63 2.78 -4.88
CA ILE A 76 27.33 3.04 -3.62
C ILE A 76 26.40 2.88 -2.41
N GLU A 77 25.12 3.23 -2.56
CA GLU A 77 24.12 3.14 -1.51
C GLU A 77 23.82 1.69 -1.08
N GLY A 78 23.96 0.74 -2.01
CA GLY A 78 23.68 -0.67 -1.78
C GLY A 78 24.85 -1.46 -1.19
N LEU A 79 26.08 -0.95 -1.26
CA LEU A 79 27.30 -1.70 -0.89
C LEU A 79 27.28 -2.23 0.55
N PRO A 80 26.91 -1.46 1.60
CA PRO A 80 26.87 -1.99 2.96
C PRO A 80 25.88 -3.13 3.15
N PHE A 81 24.76 -3.11 2.42
CA PHE A 81 23.77 -4.18 2.43
C PHE A 81 24.23 -5.43 1.72
N LEU A 82 24.87 -5.27 0.56
CA LEU A 82 25.49 -6.38 -0.17
C LEU A 82 26.60 -7.05 0.65
N GLU A 83 27.42 -6.26 1.35
CA GLU A 83 28.43 -6.76 2.25
C GLU A 83 27.83 -7.53 3.43
N ALA A 84 26.76 -7.02 4.04
CA ALA A 84 26.06 -7.72 5.11
C ALA A 84 25.49 -9.07 4.65
N ILE A 85 24.88 -9.11 3.46
CA ILE A 85 24.36 -10.36 2.86
C ILE A 85 25.50 -11.32 2.52
N ARG A 86 26.62 -10.82 2.01
CA ARG A 86 27.82 -11.63 1.74
C ARG A 86 28.38 -12.27 3.02
N GLU A 87 28.44 -11.52 4.11
CA GLU A 87 28.85 -12.06 5.41
C GLU A 87 27.87 -13.07 5.97
N LEU A 88 26.56 -12.82 5.89
CA LEU A 88 25.52 -13.77 6.31
C LEU A 88 25.65 -15.11 5.57
N LYS A 89 25.92 -15.09 4.27
CA LYS A 89 26.20 -16.30 3.47
C LYS A 89 27.32 -17.15 4.06
N HIS A 90 28.33 -16.54 4.68
CA HIS A 90 29.43 -17.28 5.29
C HIS A 90 29.13 -17.82 6.69
N THR A 91 28.09 -17.29 7.33
CA THR A 91 27.65 -17.73 8.69
C THR A 91 26.54 -18.75 8.64
N LEU A 92 25.89 -18.94 7.52
CA LEU A 92 24.80 -19.88 7.31
C LEU A 92 25.22 -21.03 6.40
N PRO A 93 24.63 -22.23 6.53
CA PRO A 93 24.83 -23.31 5.56
C PRO A 93 24.48 -22.86 4.13
N SER A 94 25.18 -23.40 3.14
CA SER A 94 24.98 -23.00 1.74
C SER A 94 23.60 -23.38 1.22
N GLU A 95 23.03 -24.44 1.75
CA GLU A 95 21.67 -24.93 1.46
C GLU A 95 20.56 -24.08 2.09
N ASP A 96 20.89 -23.24 3.06
CA ASP A 96 19.94 -22.33 3.71
C ASP A 96 19.90 -20.93 3.07
N THR A 97 20.76 -20.69 2.05
CA THR A 97 20.83 -19.37 1.40
C THR A 97 20.72 -19.46 -0.11
N LEU A 98 19.71 -18.86 -0.70
CA LEU A 98 19.51 -18.81 -2.15
C LEU A 98 19.53 -17.37 -2.67
N PHE A 99 20.39 -17.12 -3.66
CA PHE A 99 20.45 -15.82 -4.32
C PHE A 99 19.75 -15.84 -5.66
N VAL A 100 18.71 -15.00 -5.75
CA VAL A 100 17.94 -14.75 -6.97
C VAL A 100 18.29 -13.35 -7.47
N HIS A 101 18.72 -13.23 -8.71
CA HIS A 101 19.08 -11.95 -9.31
C HIS A 101 18.07 -11.53 -10.37
N VAL A 102 17.40 -10.39 -10.14
CA VAL A 102 16.49 -9.80 -11.12
C VAL A 102 17.28 -8.86 -12.02
N THR A 103 17.17 -9.03 -13.33
CA THR A 103 17.99 -8.29 -14.30
C THR A 103 17.18 -7.93 -15.54
N LEU A 104 17.72 -7.02 -16.36
CA LEU A 104 17.09 -6.53 -17.58
C LEU A 104 17.77 -7.11 -18.82
N VAL A 105 16.97 -7.65 -19.73
CA VAL A 105 17.38 -8.02 -21.10
C VAL A 105 16.64 -7.10 -22.08
N PRO A 106 17.18 -5.92 -22.38
CA PRO A 106 16.47 -4.94 -23.19
C PRO A 106 16.37 -5.36 -24.64
N TYR A 107 15.24 -5.06 -25.25
CA TYR A 107 15.03 -5.16 -26.69
C TYR A 107 15.40 -3.85 -27.37
N ILE A 108 16.36 -3.90 -28.30
CA ILE A 108 16.78 -2.73 -29.07
C ILE A 108 16.00 -2.71 -30.38
N LYS A 109 14.95 -1.91 -30.46
CA LYS A 109 14.02 -1.83 -31.60
C LYS A 109 14.74 -1.62 -32.94
N VAL A 110 15.76 -0.71 -32.99
CA VAL A 110 16.53 -0.41 -34.19
C VAL A 110 17.35 -1.63 -34.68
N ALA A 111 17.86 -2.44 -33.75
CA ALA A 111 18.65 -3.62 -34.07
C ALA A 111 17.79 -4.89 -34.22
N GLY A 112 16.52 -4.85 -33.81
CA GLY A 112 15.61 -6.00 -33.83
C GLY A 112 16.05 -7.16 -32.93
N GLU A 113 16.80 -6.89 -31.84
CA GLU A 113 17.39 -7.95 -31.02
C GLU A 113 17.40 -7.66 -29.52
N LEU A 114 17.38 -8.71 -28.71
CA LEU A 114 17.56 -8.67 -27.28
C LEU A 114 19.07 -8.59 -26.94
N LYS A 115 19.46 -7.74 -26.00
CA LYS A 115 20.83 -7.54 -25.54
C LYS A 115 21.08 -8.19 -24.20
N THR A 116 21.97 -9.19 -24.17
CA THR A 116 22.33 -9.94 -22.95
C THR A 116 23.43 -9.29 -22.13
N LYS A 117 24.18 -8.34 -22.67
CA LYS A 117 25.32 -7.70 -22.00
C LYS A 117 24.98 -7.01 -20.69
N PRO A 118 23.87 -6.25 -20.55
CA PRO A 118 23.50 -5.64 -19.26
C PRO A 118 23.37 -6.67 -18.15
N THR A 119 22.68 -7.80 -18.41
CA THR A 119 22.57 -8.92 -17.46
C THR A 119 23.93 -9.49 -17.08
N GLN A 120 24.79 -9.76 -18.09
CA GLN A 120 26.13 -10.32 -17.86
C GLN A 120 26.97 -9.40 -16.96
N HIS A 121 26.96 -8.09 -17.22
CA HIS A 121 27.72 -7.12 -16.43
C HIS A 121 27.17 -7.02 -15.00
N SER A 122 25.85 -7.00 -14.83
CA SER A 122 25.21 -6.96 -13.50
C SER A 122 25.59 -8.19 -12.65
N VAL A 123 25.59 -9.39 -13.26
CA VAL A 123 26.01 -10.62 -12.57
C VAL A 123 27.50 -10.60 -12.27
N GLN A 124 28.37 -10.11 -13.19
CA GLN A 124 29.78 -9.97 -12.94
C GLN A 124 30.07 -9.04 -11.76
N GLU A 125 29.37 -7.92 -11.67
CA GLU A 125 29.50 -6.98 -10.55
C GLU A 125 29.08 -7.63 -9.23
N LEU A 126 27.95 -8.35 -9.20
CA LEU A 126 27.50 -9.08 -8.01
C LEU A 126 28.53 -10.12 -7.56
N ARG A 127 29.14 -10.84 -8.51
CA ARG A 127 30.19 -11.82 -8.23
C ARG A 127 31.46 -11.16 -7.71
N ARG A 128 31.81 -9.97 -8.20
CA ARG A 128 32.98 -9.21 -7.70
C ARG A 128 32.85 -8.89 -6.22
N ILE A 129 31.60 -8.71 -5.74
CA ILE A 129 31.28 -8.52 -4.32
C ILE A 129 31.35 -9.85 -3.53
N GLY A 130 31.36 -11.00 -4.21
CA GLY A 130 31.39 -12.33 -3.58
C GLY A 130 30.06 -13.07 -3.51
N ILE A 131 29.03 -12.56 -4.21
CA ILE A 131 27.69 -13.16 -4.28
C ILE A 131 27.47 -13.77 -5.65
N SER A 132 27.15 -15.07 -5.73
CA SER A 132 26.86 -15.78 -6.97
C SER A 132 25.38 -16.18 -7.00
N PRO A 133 24.57 -15.62 -7.89
CA PRO A 133 23.18 -15.99 -8.00
C PRO A 133 23.04 -17.42 -8.51
N LYS A 134 21.97 -18.11 -8.09
CA LYS A 134 21.61 -19.44 -8.58
C LYS A 134 20.42 -19.38 -9.53
N ILE A 135 19.64 -18.34 -9.46
CA ILE A 135 18.48 -18.10 -10.33
C ILE A 135 18.60 -16.70 -10.92
N LEU A 136 18.35 -16.57 -12.20
CA LEU A 136 18.20 -15.31 -12.91
C LEU A 136 16.74 -15.11 -13.30
N ILE A 137 16.14 -14.00 -12.85
CA ILE A 137 14.84 -13.55 -13.35
C ILE A 137 15.10 -12.41 -14.34
N THR A 138 14.83 -12.68 -15.61
CA THR A 138 15.17 -11.76 -16.70
C THR A 138 13.94 -10.98 -17.16
N ARG A 139 13.91 -9.70 -16.85
CA ARG A 139 12.89 -8.77 -17.35
C ARG A 139 13.15 -8.49 -18.83
N SER A 140 12.18 -8.72 -19.68
CA SER A 140 12.25 -8.39 -21.10
C SER A 140 10.88 -8.13 -21.71
N GLU A 141 10.84 -7.30 -22.76
CA GLU A 141 9.60 -7.03 -23.53
C GLU A 141 9.23 -8.21 -24.45
N MET A 142 10.22 -9.00 -24.86
CA MET A 142 10.08 -10.10 -25.81
C MET A 142 10.55 -11.42 -25.21
N PRO A 143 9.96 -12.58 -25.61
CA PRO A 143 10.42 -13.90 -25.16
C PRO A 143 11.91 -14.13 -25.50
N LEU A 144 12.63 -14.78 -24.60
CA LEU A 144 14.00 -15.21 -24.84
C LEU A 144 14.01 -16.44 -25.73
N THR A 145 14.84 -16.42 -26.78
CA THR A 145 15.09 -17.64 -27.54
C THR A 145 15.93 -18.63 -26.72
N LYS A 146 15.88 -19.91 -27.04
CA LYS A 146 16.72 -20.93 -26.40
C LYS A 146 18.20 -20.55 -26.44
N SER A 147 18.69 -20.04 -27.58
CA SER A 147 20.08 -19.57 -27.74
C SER A 147 20.44 -18.44 -26.76
N ILE A 148 19.51 -17.51 -26.49
CA ILE A 148 19.73 -16.42 -25.53
C ILE A 148 19.74 -16.97 -24.10
N LYS A 149 18.84 -17.90 -23.74
CA LYS A 149 18.84 -18.56 -22.43
C LYS A 149 20.15 -19.31 -22.17
N SER A 150 20.58 -20.15 -23.13
CA SER A 150 21.86 -20.88 -23.04
C SER A 150 23.07 -19.93 -22.90
N LYS A 151 23.08 -18.82 -23.67
CA LYS A 151 24.13 -17.81 -23.58
C LYS A 151 24.15 -17.11 -22.21
N LEU A 152 23.00 -16.77 -21.64
CA LEU A 152 22.89 -16.19 -20.29
C LEU A 152 23.34 -17.20 -19.24
N ALA A 153 22.85 -18.44 -19.32
CA ALA A 153 23.23 -19.52 -18.41
C ALA A 153 24.77 -19.70 -18.34
N MET A 154 25.42 -19.84 -19.52
CA MET A 154 26.85 -19.98 -19.62
C MET A 154 27.62 -18.75 -19.10
N SER A 155 27.20 -17.54 -19.51
CA SER A 155 27.91 -16.30 -19.15
C SER A 155 27.73 -15.93 -17.67
N CYS A 156 26.64 -16.32 -17.08
CA CYS A 156 26.27 -16.03 -15.70
C CYS A 156 26.48 -17.22 -14.75
N ASP A 157 26.96 -18.37 -15.26
CA ASP A 157 27.26 -19.58 -14.48
C ASP A 157 26.06 -20.05 -13.63
N VAL A 158 24.93 -20.18 -14.28
CA VAL A 158 23.70 -20.74 -13.74
C VAL A 158 23.20 -21.86 -14.63
N GLU A 159 22.37 -22.76 -14.10
CA GLU A 159 21.71 -23.79 -14.94
C GLU A 159 20.76 -23.11 -15.92
N GLU A 160 20.59 -23.65 -17.15
CA GLU A 160 19.67 -23.09 -18.14
C GLU A 160 18.21 -23.08 -17.65
N SER A 161 17.82 -24.09 -16.87
CA SER A 161 16.55 -24.18 -16.17
C SER A 161 16.32 -23.10 -15.10
N SER A 162 17.39 -22.45 -14.65
CA SER A 162 17.35 -21.35 -13.67
C SER A 162 17.32 -19.96 -14.31
N VAL A 163 17.27 -19.88 -15.66
CA VAL A 163 17.05 -18.62 -16.39
C VAL A 163 15.55 -18.45 -16.65
N ILE A 164 14.88 -17.72 -15.78
CA ILE A 164 13.43 -17.51 -15.78
C ILE A 164 13.09 -16.19 -16.46
N GLU A 165 12.16 -16.21 -17.37
CA GLU A 165 11.67 -15.00 -18.06
C GLU A 165 10.59 -14.30 -17.22
N ALA A 166 10.70 -13.00 -17.10
CA ALA A 166 9.67 -12.14 -16.53
C ALA A 166 9.20 -11.13 -17.59
N LEU A 167 8.37 -11.60 -18.49
CA LEU A 167 7.75 -10.80 -19.53
C LEU A 167 6.71 -9.84 -18.96
N ASP A 168 6.41 -8.78 -19.72
CA ASP A 168 5.34 -7.87 -19.37
C ASP A 168 4.00 -8.62 -19.23
N ALA A 169 3.27 -8.27 -18.20
CA ALA A 169 2.02 -8.89 -17.83
C ALA A 169 0.87 -7.86 -17.90
N LYS A 170 -0.35 -8.32 -18.18
CA LYS A 170 -1.54 -7.45 -18.18
C LYS A 170 -1.85 -6.92 -16.78
N THR A 171 -1.53 -7.71 -15.78
CA THR A 171 -1.61 -7.34 -14.37
C THR A 171 -0.44 -7.96 -13.60
N ILE A 172 0.00 -7.30 -12.52
CA ILE A 172 1.05 -7.84 -11.64
C ILE A 172 0.65 -9.19 -11.03
N TYR A 173 -0.64 -9.47 -10.92
CA TYR A 173 -1.17 -10.72 -10.37
C TYR A 173 -1.01 -11.93 -11.31
N GLU A 174 -0.70 -11.72 -12.59
CA GLU A 174 -0.30 -12.81 -13.51
C GLU A 174 1.14 -13.30 -13.25
N VAL A 175 1.98 -12.47 -12.63
CA VAL A 175 3.42 -12.76 -12.51
C VAL A 175 3.70 -14.08 -11.79
N PRO A 176 3.10 -14.41 -10.63
CA PRO A 176 3.31 -15.70 -9.99
C PRO A 176 2.96 -16.90 -10.90
N LEU A 177 1.85 -16.82 -11.63
CA LEU A 177 1.42 -17.88 -12.54
C LEU A 177 2.41 -18.05 -13.69
N LYS A 178 2.92 -16.96 -14.27
CA LYS A 178 3.93 -16.98 -15.33
C LYS A 178 5.28 -17.56 -14.87
N LEU A 179 5.66 -17.29 -13.64
CA LEU A 179 6.89 -17.87 -13.03
C LEU A 179 6.71 -19.36 -12.76
N LEU A 180 5.57 -19.77 -12.21
CA LEU A 180 5.24 -21.18 -11.98
C LEU A 180 5.19 -21.99 -13.28
N ALA A 181 4.66 -21.44 -14.35
CA ALA A 181 4.63 -22.08 -15.66
C ALA A 181 6.03 -22.35 -16.25
N GLN A 182 7.08 -21.81 -15.67
CA GLN A 182 8.48 -22.05 -16.03
C GLN A 182 9.24 -22.88 -14.96
N ASP A 183 8.50 -23.59 -14.11
CA ASP A 183 9.04 -24.46 -13.08
C ASP A 183 10.05 -23.79 -12.12
N ILE A 184 9.84 -22.49 -11.78
CA ILE A 184 10.73 -21.72 -10.88
C ILE A 184 10.93 -22.42 -9.54
N LEU A 185 9.95 -23.19 -9.07
CA LEU A 185 10.05 -23.91 -7.79
C LEU A 185 11.06 -25.05 -7.83
N LEU A 186 11.36 -25.61 -9.00
CA LEU A 186 12.34 -26.70 -9.14
C LEU A 186 13.75 -26.29 -8.70
N PRO A 187 14.38 -25.22 -9.24
CA PRO A 187 15.70 -24.79 -8.77
C PRO A 187 15.67 -24.28 -7.31
N ILE A 188 14.57 -23.74 -6.82
CA ILE A 188 14.41 -23.31 -5.42
C ILE A 188 14.44 -24.53 -4.50
N SER A 189 13.55 -25.52 -4.72
CA SER A 189 13.45 -26.70 -3.88
C SER A 189 14.74 -27.55 -3.92
N LYS A 190 15.33 -27.70 -5.10
CA LYS A 190 16.61 -28.41 -5.26
C LYS A 190 17.74 -27.77 -4.43
N HIS A 191 17.86 -26.44 -4.45
CA HIS A 191 18.93 -25.73 -3.75
C HIS A 191 18.74 -25.70 -2.23
N LEU A 192 17.49 -25.44 -1.79
CA LEU A 192 17.16 -25.34 -0.37
C LEU A 192 16.78 -26.68 0.28
N ASN A 193 16.99 -27.81 -0.39
CA ASN A 193 16.62 -29.14 0.09
C ASN A 193 15.17 -29.24 0.61
N LEU A 194 14.27 -28.50 -0.04
CA LEU A 194 12.85 -28.56 0.29
C LEU A 194 12.18 -29.74 -0.42
N GLU A 195 11.14 -30.27 0.19
CA GLU A 195 10.27 -31.22 -0.49
C GLU A 195 9.65 -30.59 -1.74
N SER A 196 9.17 -31.41 -2.68
CA SER A 196 8.51 -30.91 -3.90
C SER A 196 7.38 -29.95 -3.55
N LEU A 197 7.51 -28.70 -3.95
CA LEU A 197 6.54 -27.64 -3.72
C LEU A 197 5.44 -27.70 -4.80
N ASN A 198 4.21 -27.86 -4.39
CA ASN A 198 3.06 -27.89 -5.29
C ASN A 198 1.94 -26.96 -4.77
N PRO A 199 2.06 -25.65 -5.01
CA PRO A 199 1.08 -24.68 -4.52
C PRO A 199 -0.24 -24.79 -5.27
N ASN A 200 -1.35 -24.74 -4.53
CA ASN A 200 -2.67 -24.62 -5.14
C ASN A 200 -2.94 -23.16 -5.52
N MET A 201 -2.91 -22.87 -6.82
CA MET A 201 -3.12 -21.53 -7.38
C MET A 201 -4.49 -21.36 -8.07
N GLU A 202 -5.42 -22.28 -7.87
CA GLU A 202 -6.71 -22.25 -8.58
C GLU A 202 -7.54 -21.01 -8.26
N SER A 203 -7.65 -20.64 -6.98
CA SER A 203 -8.34 -19.42 -6.55
C SER A 203 -7.70 -18.17 -7.16
N TRP A 204 -6.38 -18.09 -7.06
CA TRP A 204 -5.60 -16.99 -7.63
C TRP A 204 -5.77 -16.87 -9.15
N ASP A 205 -5.64 -17.96 -9.90
CA ASP A 205 -5.80 -17.99 -11.35
C ASP A 205 -7.21 -17.55 -11.77
N ASN A 206 -8.24 -17.99 -11.04
CA ASN A 206 -9.62 -17.57 -11.29
C ASN A 206 -9.81 -16.05 -11.08
N LEU A 207 -9.20 -15.46 -10.07
CA LEU A 207 -9.26 -14.01 -9.83
C LEU A 207 -8.48 -13.23 -10.92
N VAL A 208 -7.30 -13.72 -11.31
CA VAL A 208 -6.52 -13.14 -12.41
C VAL A 208 -7.32 -13.15 -13.71
N LYS A 209 -8.00 -14.26 -14.06
CA LYS A 209 -8.89 -14.34 -15.23
C LYS A 209 -10.00 -13.29 -15.19
N ARG A 210 -10.59 -13.04 -14.01
CA ARG A 210 -11.61 -11.99 -13.82
C ARG A 210 -11.07 -10.58 -13.97
N ILE A 211 -9.80 -10.33 -13.56
CA ILE A 211 -9.15 -9.04 -13.80
C ILE A 211 -8.93 -8.81 -15.30
N VAL A 212 -8.46 -9.84 -16.01
CA VAL A 212 -8.10 -9.75 -17.43
C VAL A 212 -9.33 -9.72 -18.34
N SER A 213 -10.39 -10.42 -17.96
CA SER A 213 -11.62 -10.56 -18.73
C SER A 213 -12.85 -10.52 -17.82
N PRO A 214 -13.16 -9.33 -17.26
CA PRO A 214 -14.32 -9.14 -16.38
C PRO A 214 -15.63 -9.28 -17.18
N LYS A 215 -16.71 -9.67 -16.48
CA LYS A 215 -18.05 -9.78 -17.08
C LYS A 215 -18.81 -8.48 -17.15
N ASP A 216 -18.48 -7.55 -16.28
CA ASP A 216 -19.20 -6.28 -16.07
C ASP A 216 -18.21 -5.17 -15.82
N GLU A 217 -18.64 -3.92 -15.97
CA GLU A 217 -17.82 -2.73 -15.73
C GLU A 217 -18.64 -1.68 -14.97
N VAL A 218 -17.99 -1.01 -14.02
CA VAL A 218 -18.54 0.15 -13.31
C VAL A 218 -17.52 1.27 -13.35
N LYS A 219 -18.00 2.51 -13.36
CA LYS A 219 -17.17 3.70 -13.45
C LYS A 219 -17.27 4.53 -12.18
N ILE A 220 -16.13 4.90 -11.60
CA ILE A 220 -16.08 5.78 -10.43
C ILE A 220 -15.31 7.07 -10.73
N ALA A 221 -15.81 8.18 -10.19
CA ALA A 221 -15.03 9.40 -10.08
C ALA A 221 -14.10 9.30 -8.86
N PHE A 222 -12.80 9.26 -9.10
CA PHE A 222 -11.77 9.29 -8.07
C PHE A 222 -11.30 10.73 -7.86
N VAL A 223 -11.77 11.38 -6.81
CA VAL A 223 -11.47 12.79 -6.52
C VAL A 223 -10.26 12.89 -5.59
N GLY A 224 -9.17 13.43 -6.12
CA GLY A 224 -7.88 13.50 -5.41
C GLY A 224 -7.10 14.77 -5.71
N LYS A 225 -6.00 14.99 -4.93
CA LYS A 225 -5.08 16.13 -5.11
C LYS A 225 -3.87 15.80 -5.99
N TYR A 226 -3.47 14.55 -6.07
CA TYR A 226 -2.22 14.10 -6.68
C TYR A 226 -2.46 13.20 -7.88
N ILE A 227 -3.49 13.48 -8.66
CA ILE A 227 -3.91 12.62 -9.79
C ILE A 227 -2.84 12.51 -10.89
N LYS A 228 -1.94 13.51 -11.00
CA LYS A 228 -0.78 13.46 -11.91
C LYS A 228 0.26 12.42 -11.46
N LEU A 229 0.30 12.09 -10.18
CA LEU A 229 1.14 11.07 -9.55
C LEU A 229 0.27 9.90 -9.10
N LYS A 230 -0.29 9.13 -10.02
CA LYS A 230 -1.19 7.99 -9.76
C LYS A 230 -0.61 6.98 -8.78
N GLU A 231 0.72 6.84 -8.73
CA GLU A 231 1.44 5.99 -7.77
C GLU A 231 1.17 6.38 -6.31
N SER A 232 0.84 7.64 -6.01
CA SER A 232 0.45 8.08 -4.67
C SER A 232 -0.81 7.38 -4.15
N TYR A 233 -1.65 6.88 -5.05
CA TYR A 233 -2.90 6.19 -4.76
C TYR A 233 -2.84 4.69 -5.08
N LYS A 234 -1.62 4.13 -5.29
CA LYS A 234 -1.42 2.74 -5.71
C LYS A 234 -2.20 1.74 -4.85
N SER A 235 -2.12 1.85 -3.52
CA SER A 235 -2.84 0.92 -2.63
C SER A 235 -4.35 0.96 -2.83
N LEU A 236 -4.91 2.15 -3.05
CA LEU A 236 -6.35 2.33 -3.24
C LEU A 236 -6.80 1.81 -4.61
N THR A 237 -6.01 2.07 -5.65
CA THR A 237 -6.24 1.51 -6.99
C THR A 237 -6.24 -0.02 -6.96
N GLU A 238 -5.25 -0.62 -6.30
CA GLU A 238 -5.17 -2.07 -6.16
C GLU A 238 -6.35 -2.63 -5.36
N ALA A 239 -6.78 -1.96 -4.29
CA ALA A 239 -7.94 -2.37 -3.51
C ALA A 239 -9.25 -2.35 -4.31
N LEU A 240 -9.40 -1.41 -5.25
CA LEU A 240 -10.50 -1.38 -6.20
C LEU A 240 -10.43 -2.56 -7.19
N ILE A 241 -9.21 -2.88 -7.69
CA ILE A 241 -8.98 -4.05 -8.55
C ILE A 241 -9.33 -5.35 -7.80
N HIS A 242 -8.89 -5.50 -6.54
CA HIS A 242 -9.22 -6.67 -5.71
C HIS A 242 -10.73 -6.85 -5.57
N SER A 243 -11.42 -5.77 -5.24
CA SER A 243 -12.88 -5.77 -5.08
C SER A 243 -13.58 -6.09 -6.39
N GLY A 244 -13.12 -5.49 -7.49
CA GLY A 244 -13.63 -5.77 -8.83
C GLY A 244 -13.45 -7.24 -9.24
N ALA A 245 -12.26 -7.82 -9.02
CA ALA A 245 -11.96 -9.22 -9.32
C ALA A 245 -12.90 -10.17 -8.54
N ASN A 246 -13.13 -9.91 -7.26
CA ASN A 246 -14.02 -10.73 -6.45
C ASN A 246 -15.50 -10.63 -6.90
N LEU A 247 -15.91 -9.49 -7.42
CA LEU A 247 -17.26 -9.27 -7.99
C LEU A 247 -17.35 -9.63 -9.49
N ASN A 248 -16.24 -10.07 -10.11
CA ASN A 248 -16.13 -10.31 -11.55
C ASN A 248 -16.51 -9.08 -12.39
N ARG A 249 -16.04 -7.90 -11.98
CA ARG A 249 -16.39 -6.58 -12.47
C ARG A 249 -15.14 -5.72 -12.61
N LYS A 250 -14.98 -5.02 -13.74
CA LYS A 250 -13.93 -4.00 -13.88
C LYS A 250 -14.37 -2.71 -13.20
N VAL A 251 -13.49 -2.12 -12.42
CA VAL A 251 -13.67 -0.78 -11.88
C VAL A 251 -12.87 0.19 -12.73
N GLU A 252 -13.54 0.97 -13.57
CA GLU A 252 -12.94 2.05 -14.33
C GLU A 252 -12.83 3.31 -13.46
N ILE A 253 -11.64 3.92 -13.45
CA ILE A 253 -11.35 5.07 -12.62
C ILE A 253 -11.24 6.32 -13.50
N GLU A 254 -12.20 7.22 -13.36
CA GLU A 254 -12.12 8.58 -13.87
C GLU A 254 -11.42 9.46 -12.82
N TRP A 255 -10.23 9.92 -13.18
CA TRP A 255 -9.39 10.71 -12.28
C TRP A 255 -9.79 12.18 -12.32
N ILE A 256 -10.30 12.68 -11.20
CA ILE A 256 -10.77 14.07 -11.07
C ILE A 256 -9.81 14.84 -10.16
N ASP A 257 -9.16 15.89 -10.70
CA ASP A 257 -8.41 16.82 -9.86
C ASP A 257 -9.39 17.69 -9.07
N SER A 258 -9.27 17.64 -7.76
CA SER A 258 -10.17 18.42 -6.90
C SER A 258 -10.06 19.93 -7.14
N GLU A 259 -8.91 20.43 -7.60
CA GLU A 259 -8.73 21.85 -7.96
C GLU A 259 -9.52 22.23 -9.23
N ASP A 260 -9.73 21.29 -10.14
CA ASP A 260 -10.54 21.58 -11.35
C ASP A 260 -12.02 21.80 -10.98
N LEU A 261 -12.50 21.19 -9.91
CA LEU A 261 -13.87 21.40 -9.39
C LEU A 261 -14.05 22.77 -8.72
N GLU A 262 -12.96 23.43 -8.33
CA GLU A 262 -13.01 24.76 -7.71
C GLU A 262 -13.14 25.87 -8.75
N LYS A 263 -12.82 25.60 -10.02
CA LYS A 263 -12.85 26.58 -11.09
C LYS A 263 -14.26 27.17 -11.27
N GLU A 264 -14.29 28.47 -11.55
CA GLU A 264 -15.52 29.18 -11.84
C GLU A 264 -16.18 28.60 -13.09
N GLY A 265 -17.50 28.34 -13.04
CA GLY A 265 -18.25 27.73 -14.15
C GLY A 265 -18.10 26.21 -14.29
N CYS A 266 -17.43 25.51 -13.38
CA CYS A 266 -17.38 24.05 -13.39
C CYS A 266 -18.79 23.46 -13.28
N ASN A 267 -19.20 22.69 -14.28
CA ASN A 267 -20.49 22.01 -14.29
C ASN A 267 -20.32 20.61 -13.68
N LEU A 268 -20.77 20.42 -12.42
CA LEU A 268 -20.66 19.15 -11.70
C LEU A 268 -21.45 18.01 -12.36
N ASP A 269 -22.59 18.32 -13.00
CA ASP A 269 -23.38 17.31 -13.72
C ASP A 269 -22.57 16.73 -14.90
N SER A 270 -21.84 17.56 -15.63
CA SER A 270 -21.02 17.08 -16.72
C SER A 270 -19.86 16.19 -16.25
N VAL A 271 -19.42 16.35 -15.00
CA VAL A 271 -18.34 15.57 -14.40
C VAL A 271 -18.84 14.27 -13.78
N PHE A 272 -20.01 14.29 -13.12
CA PHE A 272 -20.43 13.18 -12.27
C PHE A 272 -21.67 12.42 -12.74
N SER A 273 -22.40 12.88 -13.78
CA SER A 273 -23.63 12.22 -14.22
C SER A 273 -23.40 10.79 -14.69
N GLU A 274 -22.30 10.55 -15.40
CA GLU A 274 -21.99 9.26 -16.05
C GLU A 274 -21.17 8.29 -15.18
N VAL A 275 -20.88 8.64 -13.92
CA VAL A 275 -20.21 7.73 -13.00
C VAL A 275 -21.21 7.04 -12.07
N ASP A 276 -20.93 5.80 -11.69
CA ASP A 276 -21.77 5.02 -10.80
C ASP A 276 -21.57 5.39 -9.33
N GLY A 277 -20.38 5.94 -9.01
CA GLY A 277 -20.05 6.37 -7.65
C GLY A 277 -18.90 7.35 -7.59
N ILE A 278 -18.76 7.96 -6.42
CA ILE A 278 -17.73 8.98 -6.12
C ILE A 278 -16.88 8.52 -4.95
N LEU A 279 -15.57 8.46 -5.13
CA LEU A 279 -14.59 8.17 -4.10
C LEU A 279 -13.75 9.41 -3.83
N VAL A 280 -13.77 9.90 -2.58
CA VAL A 280 -12.90 11.00 -2.15
C VAL A 280 -11.78 10.44 -1.29
N ALA A 281 -10.56 10.50 -1.85
CA ALA A 281 -9.38 9.94 -1.23
C ALA A 281 -8.84 10.80 -0.08
N GLY A 282 -8.08 10.16 0.79
CA GLY A 282 -7.26 10.82 1.82
C GLY A 282 -6.24 11.81 1.25
N GLY A 283 -5.71 12.66 2.10
CA GLY A 283 -4.69 13.65 1.77
C GLY A 283 -4.47 14.63 2.91
N PHE A 284 -3.51 15.55 2.74
CA PHE A 284 -3.15 16.58 3.72
C PHE A 284 -3.15 17.97 3.08
N GLY A 285 -3.33 19.01 3.89
CA GLY A 285 -3.29 20.41 3.46
C GLY A 285 -4.56 20.88 2.74
N ASN A 286 -4.69 22.18 2.57
CA ASN A 286 -5.92 22.88 2.17
C ASN A 286 -6.19 22.89 0.65
N ARG A 287 -5.25 22.53 -0.20
CA ARG A 287 -5.39 22.58 -1.67
C ARG A 287 -6.49 21.62 -2.16
N GLY A 288 -7.41 22.09 -2.98
CA GLY A 288 -8.51 21.31 -3.57
C GLY A 288 -9.57 20.87 -2.55
N VAL A 289 -9.69 21.51 -1.39
CA VAL A 289 -10.65 21.16 -0.34
C VAL A 289 -12.07 21.50 -0.78
N GLU A 290 -12.31 22.71 -1.30
CA GLU A 290 -13.63 23.15 -1.74
C GLU A 290 -14.15 22.33 -2.93
N GLY A 291 -13.25 21.90 -3.83
CA GLY A 291 -13.62 20.99 -4.90
C GLY A 291 -14.06 19.61 -4.39
N LYS A 292 -13.38 19.07 -3.37
CA LYS A 292 -13.83 17.84 -2.70
C LYS A 292 -15.18 18.01 -2.03
N LEU A 293 -15.42 19.15 -1.34
CA LEU A 293 -16.72 19.46 -0.73
C LEU A 293 -17.84 19.48 -1.78
N LYS A 294 -17.63 20.10 -2.96
CA LYS A 294 -18.57 20.08 -4.07
C LYS A 294 -18.89 18.66 -4.55
N ALA A 295 -17.87 17.81 -4.68
CA ALA A 295 -18.04 16.41 -5.10
C ALA A 295 -18.85 15.60 -4.06
N ILE A 296 -18.60 15.84 -2.77
CA ILE A 296 -19.33 15.21 -1.65
C ILE A 296 -20.78 15.66 -1.64
N GLN A 297 -21.03 16.97 -1.77
CA GLN A 297 -22.37 17.52 -1.86
C GLN A 297 -23.13 16.92 -3.03
N TYR A 298 -22.52 16.84 -4.21
CA TYR A 298 -23.12 16.22 -5.37
C TYR A 298 -23.51 14.76 -5.12
N ALA A 299 -22.60 13.97 -4.52
CA ALA A 299 -22.88 12.58 -4.18
C ALA A 299 -24.08 12.45 -3.23
N ARG A 300 -24.15 13.27 -2.19
CA ARG A 300 -25.22 13.25 -1.20
C ARG A 300 -26.57 13.64 -1.81
N GLU A 301 -26.61 14.73 -2.56
CA GLU A 301 -27.86 15.28 -3.11
C GLU A 301 -28.41 14.42 -4.25
N ASN A 302 -27.53 13.89 -5.10
CA ASN A 302 -27.91 13.06 -6.25
C ASN A 302 -27.94 11.56 -5.94
N LYS A 303 -27.78 11.16 -4.67
CA LYS A 303 -27.81 9.76 -4.20
C LYS A 303 -26.82 8.86 -4.95
N LYS A 304 -25.68 9.40 -5.39
CA LYS A 304 -24.57 8.63 -5.96
C LYS A 304 -23.83 7.89 -4.85
N SER A 305 -23.49 6.62 -5.07
CA SER A 305 -22.67 5.86 -4.13
C SER A 305 -21.40 6.62 -3.79
N TYR A 306 -21.13 6.80 -2.48
CA TYR A 306 -20.02 7.61 -1.98
C TYR A 306 -19.16 6.82 -1.00
N LEU A 307 -17.85 6.89 -1.18
CA LEU A 307 -16.87 6.43 -0.20
C LEU A 307 -15.86 7.55 0.10
N GLY A 308 -15.85 8.01 1.34
CA GLY A 308 -14.87 8.98 1.85
C GLY A 308 -13.82 8.31 2.73
N ILE A 309 -12.54 8.40 2.39
CA ILE A 309 -11.45 7.79 3.13
C ILE A 309 -10.62 8.86 3.84
N CYS A 310 -10.42 8.72 5.16
CA CYS A 310 -9.61 9.61 5.99
C CYS A 310 -10.08 11.07 5.83
N LEU A 311 -9.33 11.92 5.11
CA LEU A 311 -9.78 13.28 4.79
C LEU A 311 -11.14 13.31 4.08
N GLY A 312 -11.45 12.28 3.26
CA GLY A 312 -12.75 12.19 2.60
C GLY A 312 -13.91 12.08 3.59
N MET A 313 -13.77 11.31 4.68
CA MET A 313 -14.74 11.28 5.77
C MET A 313 -14.84 12.63 6.48
N GLN A 314 -13.70 13.22 6.83
CA GLN A 314 -13.65 14.50 7.52
C GLN A 314 -14.37 15.61 6.72
N LEU A 315 -14.11 15.66 5.41
CA LEU A 315 -14.76 16.62 4.52
C LEU A 315 -16.26 16.33 4.32
N ALA A 316 -16.67 15.05 4.39
CA ALA A 316 -18.09 14.71 4.38
C ALA A 316 -18.81 15.28 5.61
N MET A 317 -18.16 15.28 6.77
CA MET A 317 -18.70 15.92 7.98
C MET A 317 -18.72 17.45 7.86
N VAL A 318 -17.68 18.07 7.27
CA VAL A 318 -17.62 19.52 7.02
C VAL A 318 -18.73 19.93 6.04
N GLU A 319 -18.88 19.20 4.93
CA GLU A 319 -19.96 19.44 3.95
C GLU A 319 -21.33 19.37 4.59
N TYR A 320 -21.56 18.30 5.36
CA TYR A 320 -22.83 18.10 6.05
C TYR A 320 -23.12 19.19 7.08
N ALA A 321 -22.11 19.61 7.84
CA ALA A 321 -22.22 20.72 8.78
C ALA A 321 -22.59 22.04 8.09
N ARG A 322 -21.93 22.36 6.97
CA ARG A 322 -22.22 23.60 6.21
C ARG A 322 -23.59 23.57 5.56
N ASN A 323 -23.91 22.51 4.85
CA ASN A 323 -25.06 22.48 3.93
C ASN A 323 -26.34 21.93 4.58
N VAL A 324 -26.25 21.05 5.58
CA VAL A 324 -27.41 20.48 6.27
C VAL A 324 -27.63 21.14 7.62
N LEU A 325 -26.61 21.27 8.47
CA LEU A 325 -26.69 21.91 9.78
C LEU A 325 -26.68 23.45 9.71
N LYS A 326 -26.34 24.04 8.55
CA LYS A 326 -26.22 25.48 8.32
C LYS A 326 -25.17 26.18 9.19
N LEU A 327 -24.11 25.46 9.53
CA LEU A 327 -22.93 26.01 10.18
C LEU A 327 -21.96 26.49 9.08
N GLU A 328 -22.20 27.68 8.52
CA GLU A 328 -21.55 28.19 7.31
C GLU A 328 -20.01 28.22 7.37
N ASP A 329 -19.43 28.44 8.57
CA ASP A 329 -17.99 28.48 8.83
C ASP A 329 -17.43 27.15 9.37
N ALA A 330 -18.22 26.05 9.33
CA ALA A 330 -17.73 24.74 9.75
C ALA A 330 -16.51 24.32 8.93
N ASN A 331 -15.44 23.93 9.61
CA ASN A 331 -14.18 23.58 8.95
C ASN A 331 -13.33 22.60 9.78
N SER A 332 -12.19 22.23 9.23
CA SER A 332 -11.09 21.58 9.93
C SER A 332 -10.09 22.65 10.39
N ILE A 333 -9.60 22.57 11.62
CA ILE A 333 -8.49 23.42 12.08
C ILE A 333 -7.17 23.16 11.34
N GLU A 334 -7.10 22.11 10.52
CA GLU A 334 -5.98 21.90 9.59
C GLU A 334 -5.96 22.99 8.52
N PHE A 335 -7.11 23.48 8.08
CA PHE A 335 -7.26 24.42 6.97
C PHE A 335 -7.53 25.84 7.44
N ASP A 336 -8.31 25.99 8.50
CA ASP A 336 -8.64 27.27 9.12
C ASP A 336 -8.58 27.12 10.66
N LYS A 337 -7.55 27.69 11.26
CA LYS A 337 -7.31 27.61 12.70
C LYS A 337 -8.28 28.45 13.52
N ASP A 338 -8.90 29.44 12.88
CA ASP A 338 -9.77 30.43 13.52
C ASP A 338 -11.24 30.18 13.25
N CYS A 339 -11.59 29.04 12.58
CA CYS A 339 -12.98 28.69 12.29
C CYS A 339 -13.79 28.56 13.58
N LYS A 340 -15.00 29.14 13.60
CA LYS A 340 -15.87 29.15 14.80
C LYS A 340 -16.48 27.78 15.08
N ASN A 341 -16.66 26.95 14.03
CA ASN A 341 -17.20 25.62 14.14
C ASN A 341 -16.16 24.55 13.70
N PRO A 342 -15.18 24.20 14.56
CA PRO A 342 -14.15 23.22 14.26
C PRO A 342 -14.73 21.79 14.36
N VAL A 343 -15.43 21.35 13.33
CA VAL A 343 -16.00 19.99 13.27
C VAL A 343 -14.93 18.92 13.12
N ILE A 344 -13.74 19.31 12.63
CA ILE A 344 -12.53 18.49 12.61
C ILE A 344 -11.44 19.23 13.39
N TYR A 345 -10.81 18.55 14.34
CA TYR A 345 -9.88 19.16 15.26
C TYR A 345 -8.64 18.29 15.55
N LEU A 346 -7.63 18.87 16.17
CA LEU A 346 -6.45 18.14 16.60
C LEU A 346 -6.72 17.59 18.01
N ILE A 347 -6.62 16.27 18.17
CA ILE A 347 -6.73 15.67 19.50
C ILE A 347 -5.44 15.92 20.28
N ASP A 348 -5.56 16.45 21.49
CA ASP A 348 -4.45 16.65 22.39
C ASP A 348 -3.97 15.33 23.02
N THR A 349 -4.84 14.32 23.12
CA THR A 349 -4.54 13.07 23.79
C THR A 349 -5.19 11.87 23.08
N PHE A 350 -4.41 10.83 22.80
CA PHE A 350 -4.92 9.56 22.26
C PHE A 350 -4.09 8.38 22.81
N LEU A 351 -4.63 7.18 22.78
CA LEU A 351 -3.91 5.96 23.09
C LEU A 351 -3.15 5.47 21.84
N ASN A 352 -1.87 5.15 22.01
CA ASN A 352 -1.09 4.49 20.95
C ASN A 352 -1.43 2.99 20.91
N GLN A 353 -0.86 2.26 19.95
CA GLN A 353 -1.07 0.82 19.80
C GLN A 353 -0.67 -0.02 21.04
N SER A 354 0.25 0.49 21.86
CA SER A 354 0.69 -0.14 23.12
C SER A 354 -0.24 0.16 24.30
N GLY A 355 -1.30 0.98 24.09
CA GLY A 355 -2.20 1.43 25.15
C GLY A 355 -1.63 2.59 25.99
N GLU A 356 -0.51 3.19 25.60
CA GLU A 356 0.08 4.34 26.28
C GLU A 356 -0.57 5.64 25.82
N LYS A 357 -0.82 6.52 26.80
CA LYS A 357 -1.39 7.85 26.54
C LYS A 357 -0.35 8.75 25.88
N GLN A 358 -0.60 9.14 24.64
CA GLN A 358 0.20 10.14 23.92
C GLN A 358 -0.45 11.51 24.07
N ILE A 359 0.34 12.51 24.43
CA ILE A 359 -0.11 13.91 24.58
C ILE A 359 0.52 14.72 23.43
N ARG A 360 -0.30 15.45 22.71
CA ARG A 360 0.12 16.39 21.67
C ARG A 360 -0.04 17.81 22.16
N THR A 361 0.91 18.65 21.83
CA THR A 361 0.84 20.10 22.01
C THR A 361 1.05 20.79 20.67
N HIS A 362 0.65 22.04 20.54
CA HIS A 362 0.89 22.84 19.33
C HIS A 362 2.36 22.95 18.94
N SER A 363 3.27 22.75 19.89
CA SER A 363 4.73 22.74 19.68
C SER A 363 5.32 21.37 19.38
N THR A 364 4.53 20.29 19.43
CA THR A 364 5.02 18.95 19.17
C THR A 364 5.40 18.82 17.69
N PRO A 365 6.62 18.33 17.35
CA PRO A 365 7.02 18.14 15.95
C PRO A 365 6.03 17.29 15.18
N LEU A 366 5.70 17.71 13.96
CA LEU A 366 4.69 17.04 13.11
C LEU A 366 5.03 15.58 12.75
N GLY A 367 6.33 15.23 12.75
CA GLY A 367 6.78 13.85 12.57
C GLY A 367 6.58 13.04 13.86
N GLY A 368 5.83 11.94 13.78
CA GLY A 368 5.60 11.04 14.94
C GLY A 368 4.34 11.30 15.74
N THR A 369 3.50 12.28 15.37
CA THR A 369 2.24 12.60 16.07
C THR A 369 0.99 12.03 15.41
N MET A 370 1.13 11.20 14.38
CA MET A 370 -0.02 10.54 13.71
C MET A 370 -0.53 9.35 14.52
N ARG A 371 -1.84 9.13 14.50
CA ARG A 371 -2.39 7.79 14.75
C ARG A 371 -1.97 6.92 13.58
N LEU A 372 -1.08 5.97 13.83
CA LEU A 372 -0.45 5.14 12.83
C LEU A 372 -0.59 3.66 13.18
N GLY A 373 -1.06 2.86 12.22
CA GLY A 373 -1.20 1.41 12.35
C GLY A 373 -2.63 0.98 12.67
N ALA A 374 -2.82 -0.26 13.08
CA ALA A 374 -4.11 -0.87 13.29
C ALA A 374 -4.75 -0.46 14.62
N TYR A 375 -6.02 -0.05 14.57
CA TYR A 375 -6.86 0.27 15.73
C TYR A 375 -8.19 -0.47 15.61
N LYS A 376 -8.76 -0.81 16.77
CA LYS A 376 -10.08 -1.43 16.84
C LYS A 376 -11.14 -0.37 16.62
N CYS A 377 -12.19 -0.70 15.86
CA CYS A 377 -13.36 0.13 15.65
C CYS A 377 -14.62 -0.67 16.00
N ASN A 378 -15.43 -0.15 16.91
CA ASN A 378 -16.73 -0.71 17.25
C ASN A 378 -17.76 -0.25 16.23
N THR A 379 -18.40 -1.19 15.54
CA THR A 379 -19.40 -0.91 14.50
C THR A 379 -20.81 -0.86 15.06
N LYS A 380 -21.63 0.06 14.58
CA LYS A 380 -23.04 0.23 14.98
C LYS A 380 -23.92 -0.89 14.38
N VAL A 381 -24.85 -1.43 15.16
CA VAL A 381 -25.85 -2.40 14.66
C VAL A 381 -26.73 -1.75 13.59
N GLY A 382 -26.95 -2.44 12.47
CA GLY A 382 -27.78 -1.98 11.36
C GLY A 382 -27.11 -0.92 10.47
N SER A 383 -25.80 -0.63 10.65
CA SER A 383 -25.03 0.22 9.75
C SER A 383 -24.55 -0.56 8.52
N LYS A 384 -24.38 0.12 7.40
CA LYS A 384 -23.78 -0.43 6.17
C LYS A 384 -22.35 -0.91 6.41
N LEU A 385 -21.59 -0.19 7.24
CA LEU A 385 -20.26 -0.60 7.63
C LEU A 385 -20.28 -1.97 8.32
N ARG A 386 -21.19 -2.16 9.29
CA ARG A 386 -21.30 -3.46 9.98
C ARG A 386 -21.77 -4.58 9.07
N GLU A 387 -22.71 -4.29 8.18
CA GLU A 387 -23.16 -5.24 7.15
C GLU A 387 -22.02 -5.62 6.21
N ALA A 388 -21.18 -4.66 5.80
CA ALA A 388 -20.00 -4.92 4.98
C ALA A 388 -19.02 -5.89 5.65
N TYR A 389 -18.92 -5.85 6.98
CA TYR A 389 -18.09 -6.76 7.78
C TYR A 389 -18.87 -7.97 8.34
N ASP A 390 -19.89 -8.43 7.63
CA ASP A 390 -20.67 -9.64 7.96
C ASP A 390 -21.24 -9.63 9.39
N GLY A 391 -21.54 -8.45 9.92
CA GLY A 391 -22.11 -8.25 11.26
C GLY A 391 -21.07 -8.19 12.39
N GLU A 392 -19.79 -8.18 12.10
CA GLU A 392 -18.72 -8.08 13.12
C GLU A 392 -18.89 -6.82 13.98
N LYS A 393 -18.90 -7.02 15.32
CA LYS A 393 -19.04 -5.95 16.30
C LYS A 393 -17.78 -5.06 16.37
N VAL A 394 -16.63 -5.67 16.23
CA VAL A 394 -15.32 -5.00 16.35
C VAL A 394 -14.48 -5.36 15.14
N ILE A 395 -14.08 -4.37 14.40
CA ILE A 395 -13.16 -4.52 13.26
C ILE A 395 -11.81 -3.90 13.60
N SER A 396 -10.76 -4.27 12.87
CA SER A 396 -9.41 -3.71 13.07
C SER A 396 -8.90 -3.18 11.75
N GLU A 397 -8.70 -1.86 11.66
CA GLU A 397 -8.28 -1.20 10.44
C GLU A 397 -7.11 -0.25 10.68
N ARG A 398 -6.33 0.02 9.62
CA ARG A 398 -5.11 0.84 9.71
C ARG A 398 -5.40 2.32 9.56
N HIS A 399 -4.77 3.13 10.41
CA HIS A 399 -4.88 4.58 10.43
C HIS A 399 -3.58 5.27 10.01
N ARG A 400 -3.71 6.48 9.45
CA ARG A 400 -2.60 7.37 9.10
C ARG A 400 -3.09 8.82 9.07
N HIS A 401 -3.41 9.38 10.21
CA HIS A 401 -3.94 10.76 10.29
C HIS A 401 -3.60 11.44 11.63
N ARG A 402 -3.83 12.76 11.71
CA ARG A 402 -3.62 13.59 12.91
C ARG A 402 -4.88 14.21 13.41
N PHE A 403 -5.75 14.63 12.50
CA PHE A 403 -7.00 15.32 12.80
C PHE A 403 -8.13 14.30 12.91
N GLU A 404 -9.10 14.62 13.74
CA GLU A 404 -10.20 13.74 14.10
C GLU A 404 -11.53 14.53 14.06
N ALA A 405 -12.62 13.81 13.88
CA ALA A 405 -13.95 14.39 14.03
C ALA A 405 -14.19 14.84 15.48
N ASN A 406 -14.70 16.05 15.66
CA ASN A 406 -14.94 16.64 16.98
C ASN A 406 -16.21 16.04 17.62
N PRO A 407 -16.08 15.31 18.75
CA PRO A 407 -17.23 14.66 19.40
C PRO A 407 -18.29 15.63 19.90
N GLN A 408 -17.97 16.91 20.09
CA GLN A 408 -18.94 17.93 20.51
C GLN A 408 -20.10 18.13 19.52
N TYR A 409 -19.87 17.84 18.25
CA TYR A 409 -20.90 17.95 17.19
C TYR A 409 -21.70 16.65 16.99
N ARG A 410 -21.36 15.56 17.67
CA ARG A 410 -21.99 14.24 17.51
C ARG A 410 -23.51 14.30 17.53
N GLU A 411 -24.07 14.86 18.61
CA GLU A 411 -25.52 14.89 18.80
C GLU A 411 -26.23 15.68 17.69
N MET A 412 -25.62 16.76 17.20
CA MET A 412 -26.16 17.56 16.10
C MET A 412 -26.17 16.75 14.79
N PHE A 413 -25.10 16.01 14.50
CA PHE A 413 -25.02 15.15 13.33
C PHE A 413 -26.07 14.04 13.39
N GLU A 414 -26.14 13.29 14.48
CA GLU A 414 -27.06 12.15 14.61
C GLU A 414 -28.54 12.59 14.53
N LYS A 415 -28.91 13.72 15.14
CA LYS A 415 -30.26 14.28 15.06
C LYS A 415 -30.62 14.72 13.64
N SER A 416 -29.66 15.12 12.83
CA SER A 416 -29.91 15.59 11.47
C SER A 416 -29.82 14.47 10.41
N GLY A 417 -29.37 13.27 10.77
CA GLY A 417 -29.31 12.11 9.88
C GLY A 417 -27.92 11.75 9.34
N LEU A 418 -26.84 12.34 9.87
CA LEU A 418 -25.50 11.81 9.71
C LEU A 418 -25.20 10.91 10.91
N GLU A 419 -25.28 9.60 10.71
CA GLU A 419 -25.12 8.62 11.77
C GLU A 419 -23.65 8.32 12.03
N ILE A 420 -23.26 8.22 13.29
CA ILE A 420 -21.95 7.71 13.70
C ILE A 420 -22.04 6.18 13.72
N THR A 421 -21.30 5.52 12.84
CA THR A 421 -21.42 4.08 12.61
C THR A 421 -20.17 3.30 12.98
N GLY A 422 -19.06 3.98 13.30
CA GLY A 422 -17.85 3.38 13.83
C GLY A 422 -17.21 4.23 14.91
N GLU A 423 -16.71 3.61 15.96
CA GLU A 423 -16.09 4.30 17.11
C GLU A 423 -14.90 3.55 17.69
N SER A 424 -13.91 4.30 18.15
CA SER A 424 -12.75 3.81 18.90
C SER A 424 -12.40 4.76 20.03
N ASP A 425 -12.49 4.30 21.29
CA ASP A 425 -12.11 5.10 22.48
C ASP A 425 -12.73 6.51 22.50
N GLY A 426 -13.99 6.63 22.09
CA GLY A 426 -14.73 7.90 22.01
C GLY A 426 -14.48 8.70 20.74
N LEU A 427 -13.59 8.25 19.85
CA LEU A 427 -13.33 8.87 18.56
C LEU A 427 -14.26 8.34 17.48
N ILE A 428 -14.65 9.20 16.56
CA ILE A 428 -15.52 8.87 15.43
C ILE A 428 -14.67 8.29 14.31
N GLU A 429 -14.92 7.02 13.98
CA GLU A 429 -14.17 6.26 12.98
C GLU A 429 -14.93 6.07 11.67
N ALA A 430 -16.24 6.14 11.71
CA ALA A 430 -17.08 6.05 10.52
C ALA A 430 -18.40 6.81 10.67
N VAL A 431 -18.87 7.33 9.54
CA VAL A 431 -20.13 8.05 9.41
C VAL A 431 -20.94 7.57 8.20
N GLU A 432 -22.26 7.61 8.29
CA GLU A 432 -23.17 7.28 7.20
C GLU A 432 -24.32 8.28 7.11
N VAL A 433 -24.72 8.64 5.89
CA VAL A 433 -25.94 9.44 5.68
C VAL A 433 -27.16 8.51 5.67
N LYS A 434 -28.09 8.76 6.58
CA LYS A 434 -29.34 8.01 6.71
C LYS A 434 -30.19 8.11 5.42
N ASN A 435 -30.82 7.01 5.04
CA ASN A 435 -31.67 6.95 3.84
C ASN A 435 -30.94 7.22 2.51
N HIS A 436 -29.60 7.19 2.50
CA HIS A 436 -28.81 7.19 1.29
C HIS A 436 -28.51 5.74 0.83
N PRO A 437 -28.55 5.41 -0.46
CA PRO A 437 -28.25 4.04 -0.93
C PRO A 437 -26.91 3.53 -0.41
N TRP A 438 -25.84 4.28 -0.61
CA TRP A 438 -24.51 4.04 -0.05
C TRP A 438 -23.80 5.39 0.11
N PHE A 439 -23.64 5.86 1.34
CA PHE A 439 -22.82 7.03 1.66
C PHE A 439 -22.08 6.73 2.95
N VAL A 440 -20.83 6.34 2.82
CA VAL A 440 -19.99 5.90 3.93
C VAL A 440 -18.69 6.70 3.94
N GLY A 441 -18.37 7.29 5.08
CA GLY A 441 -17.05 7.88 5.35
C GLY A 441 -16.35 7.09 6.43
N VAL A 442 -15.06 6.80 6.24
CA VAL A 442 -14.22 6.08 7.21
C VAL A 442 -12.94 6.86 7.49
N GLN A 443 -12.55 6.94 8.78
CA GLN A 443 -11.33 7.64 9.20
C GLN A 443 -10.08 6.81 8.91
N PHE A 444 -10.20 5.50 8.94
CA PHE A 444 -9.14 4.55 8.62
C PHE A 444 -8.91 4.43 7.10
N HIS A 445 -7.85 3.72 6.74
CA HIS A 445 -7.43 3.46 5.36
C HIS A 445 -7.67 1.99 4.99
N PRO A 446 -8.87 1.64 4.48
CA PRO A 446 -9.24 0.27 4.14
C PRO A 446 -8.35 -0.33 3.04
N GLU A 447 -7.75 0.51 2.20
CA GLU A 447 -6.84 0.07 1.14
C GLU A 447 -5.57 -0.61 1.66
N PHE A 448 -5.17 -0.37 2.91
CA PHE A 448 -3.96 -0.97 3.47
C PHE A 448 -4.13 -2.41 3.93
N THR A 449 -5.37 -2.86 4.09
CA THR A 449 -5.69 -4.24 4.49
C THR A 449 -6.26 -5.07 3.35
N SER A 450 -6.44 -4.48 2.15
CA SER A 450 -6.98 -5.18 0.99
C SER A 450 -5.96 -6.12 0.34
N ARG A 451 -6.40 -7.32 -0.01
CA ARG A 451 -5.65 -8.38 -0.71
C ARG A 451 -6.44 -8.89 -1.90
N LEU A 452 -5.80 -9.59 -2.83
CA LEU A 452 -6.50 -10.12 -4.01
C LEU A 452 -7.56 -11.14 -3.63
N GLU A 453 -7.22 -12.10 -2.77
CA GLU A 453 -8.15 -13.15 -2.34
C GLU A 453 -9.04 -12.71 -1.18
N THR A 454 -8.60 -11.73 -0.40
CA THR A 454 -9.33 -11.15 0.73
C THR A 454 -9.44 -9.62 0.60
N PRO A 455 -10.27 -9.11 -0.33
CA PRO A 455 -10.43 -7.68 -0.52
C PRO A 455 -10.98 -7.03 0.75
N ASN A 456 -10.55 -5.80 1.04
CA ASN A 456 -11.12 -5.08 2.17
C ASN A 456 -12.63 -4.92 2.03
N LYS A 457 -13.34 -5.28 3.07
CA LYS A 457 -14.81 -5.39 3.09
C LYS A 457 -15.53 -4.05 2.86
N THR A 458 -14.96 -2.92 3.30
CA THR A 458 -15.53 -1.58 3.05
C THR A 458 -15.49 -1.25 1.56
N ILE A 459 -14.34 -1.47 0.91
CA ILE A 459 -14.16 -1.17 -0.53
C ILE A 459 -14.98 -2.15 -1.38
N LEU A 460 -15.00 -3.42 -0.99
CA LEU A 460 -15.82 -4.43 -1.66
C LEU A 460 -17.31 -4.07 -1.64
N ALA A 461 -17.82 -3.65 -0.48
CA ALA A 461 -19.22 -3.23 -0.33
C ALA A 461 -19.51 -1.94 -1.11
N PHE A 462 -18.58 -0.99 -1.16
CA PHE A 462 -18.69 0.20 -2.02
C PHE A 462 -18.81 -0.21 -3.50
N VAL A 463 -17.89 -1.04 -4.02
CA VAL A 463 -17.94 -1.49 -5.42
C VAL A 463 -19.20 -2.29 -5.70
N LYS A 464 -19.70 -3.08 -4.74
CA LYS A 464 -20.97 -3.81 -4.84
C LYS A 464 -22.18 -2.88 -4.92
N SER A 465 -22.12 -1.70 -4.30
CA SER A 465 -23.20 -0.71 -4.31
C SER A 465 -23.32 0.07 -5.63
N LEU A 466 -22.31 -0.01 -6.49
CA LEU A 466 -22.31 0.61 -7.82
C LEU A 466 -23.25 -0.17 -8.76
N LYS A 467 -23.95 0.57 -9.60
CA LYS A 467 -25.00 0.00 -10.48
C LYS A 467 -24.50 -0.19 -11.89
#